data_9b4c31e498d129153fa0f859af1eed8b
#
_entry.id   9b4c31e498d129153fa0f859af1eed8b
#
_cell.length_a   1.000
_cell.length_b   1.000
_cell.length_c   1.000
_cell.angle_alpha   90.00
_cell.angle_beta   90.00
_cell.angle_gamma   90.00
#
_symmetry.space_group_name_H-M   'P 1'
#
loop_
_entity.id
_entity.type
_entity.pdbx_description
1 polymer ?
#
loop_
_entity_poly.entity_id
_entity_poly.type
_entity_poly.pdbx_seq_one_letter_code
_entity_poly.pdbx_strand_id
1 'polypeptide(L)'
;MAEAMKVSTQDDLLVLSFMDRSGSIAIAQIAGEFGMSKTQLAETAGIAAGTLYRVKSSDTAKTQGRLREMLEVIGRVVEWAGGKEQAMAWYRAQPIPAFGGRTAEALVKEGRASAVRDYLDHMALGGFA
;
A
#
# COMPACT_ATOMS: atom_id res chain seq x y z
N MET A 1 -0.09 20.85 13.55
CA MET A 1 -0.90 19.68 13.95
C MET A 1 -1.90 19.30 12.90
N ALA A 2 -2.83 20.21 12.59
CA ALA A 2 -3.87 19.93 11.59
C ALA A 2 -3.29 19.63 10.21
N GLU A 3 -2.23 20.31 9.83
CA GLU A 3 -1.59 20.11 8.52
C GLU A 3 -0.96 18.74 8.41
N ALA A 4 -0.30 18.27 9.44
CA ALA A 4 0.31 16.94 9.43
C ALA A 4 -0.75 15.85 9.28
N MET A 5 -1.90 16.04 9.91
CA MET A 5 -3.01 15.10 9.79
C MET A 5 -3.61 15.12 8.40
N LYS A 6 -3.66 16.29 7.77
CA LYS A 6 -4.19 16.41 6.40
C LYS A 6 -3.31 15.73 5.37
N VAL A 7 -2.00 15.76 5.56
CA VAL A 7 -1.06 15.16 4.60
C VAL A 7 -1.29 13.65 4.46
N SER A 8 -1.64 12.97 5.56
CA SER A 8 -1.81 11.52 5.54
C SER A 8 -3.27 11.06 5.48
N THR A 9 -4.23 11.99 5.33
CA THR A 9 -5.66 11.65 5.41
C THR A 9 -6.08 10.62 4.37
N GLN A 10 -5.61 10.75 3.14
CA GLN A 10 -6.04 9.85 2.06
C GLN A 10 -5.53 8.44 2.22
N ASP A 11 -4.25 8.27 2.55
CA ASP A 11 -3.72 6.94 2.75
C ASP A 11 -4.32 6.30 3.99
N ASP A 12 -4.58 7.08 5.05
CA ASP A 12 -5.27 6.60 6.23
C ASP A 12 -6.68 6.16 5.91
N LEU A 13 -7.40 6.89 5.05
CA LEU A 13 -8.74 6.52 4.64
C LEU A 13 -8.74 5.19 3.90
N LEU A 14 -7.78 4.96 3.02
CA LEU A 14 -7.70 3.69 2.31
C LEU A 14 -7.43 2.53 3.27
N VAL A 15 -6.50 2.71 4.20
CA VAL A 15 -6.23 1.70 5.23
C VAL A 15 -7.49 1.41 6.03
N LEU A 16 -8.14 2.47 6.52
CA LEU A 16 -9.35 2.33 7.33
C LEU A 16 -10.49 1.64 6.59
N SER A 17 -10.59 1.87 5.29
CA SER A 17 -11.66 1.26 4.49
C SER A 17 -11.55 -0.27 4.43
N PHE A 18 -10.37 -0.81 4.71
CA PHE A 18 -10.14 -2.26 4.71
C PHE A 18 -10.00 -2.85 6.11
N MET A 19 -10.15 -2.04 7.15
CA MET A 19 -10.10 -2.54 8.51
C MET A 19 -11.42 -3.16 8.94
N ASP A 20 -11.34 -4.29 9.63
CA ASP A 20 -12.51 -4.91 10.21
C ASP A 20 -12.71 -4.40 11.65
N ARG A 21 -13.73 -4.94 12.33
CA ARG A 21 -14.07 -4.49 13.69
C ARG A 21 -13.00 -4.78 14.72
N SER A 22 -12.16 -5.77 14.47
CA SER A 22 -11.07 -6.12 15.40
C SER A 22 -9.86 -5.23 15.24
N GLY A 23 -9.86 -4.34 14.24
CA GLY A 23 -8.71 -3.50 13.94
C GLY A 23 -7.70 -4.15 13.01
N SER A 24 -8.02 -5.31 12.46
CA SER A 24 -7.18 -6.00 11.50
C SER A 24 -7.58 -5.65 10.08
N ILE A 25 -6.61 -5.67 9.18
CA ILE A 25 -6.87 -5.45 7.76
C ILE A 25 -7.52 -6.69 7.17
N ALA A 26 -8.67 -6.50 6.52
CA ALA A 26 -9.48 -7.60 5.98
C ALA A 26 -8.93 -8.04 4.63
N ILE A 27 -8.19 -9.13 4.61
CA ILE A 27 -7.51 -9.64 3.42
C ILE A 27 -8.48 -9.94 2.29
N ALA A 28 -9.60 -10.58 2.61
CA ALA A 28 -10.58 -10.92 1.59
C ALA A 28 -11.16 -9.67 0.92
N GLN A 29 -11.32 -8.58 1.66
CA GLN A 29 -11.84 -7.34 1.09
C GLN A 29 -10.83 -6.71 0.13
N ILE A 30 -9.54 -6.72 0.48
CA ILE A 30 -8.51 -6.20 -0.42
C ILE A 30 -8.49 -7.03 -1.70
N ALA A 31 -8.44 -8.33 -1.56
CA ALA A 31 -8.39 -9.24 -2.71
C ALA A 31 -9.60 -9.01 -3.62
N GLY A 32 -10.79 -8.92 -3.03
CA GLY A 32 -12.01 -8.68 -3.80
C GLY A 32 -12.03 -7.33 -4.50
N GLU A 33 -11.62 -6.27 -3.80
CA GLU A 33 -11.63 -4.92 -4.35
C GLU A 33 -10.69 -4.77 -5.54
N PHE A 34 -9.53 -5.41 -5.48
CA PHE A 34 -8.54 -5.31 -6.56
C PHE A 34 -8.57 -6.48 -7.54
N GLY A 35 -9.54 -7.38 -7.40
CA GLY A 35 -9.68 -8.52 -8.30
C GLY A 35 -8.49 -9.48 -8.26
N MET A 36 -7.92 -9.68 -7.08
CA MET A 36 -6.76 -10.53 -6.88
C MET A 36 -7.10 -11.79 -6.10
N SER A 37 -6.34 -12.86 -6.35
CA SER A 37 -6.34 -14.00 -5.43
C SER A 37 -5.52 -13.63 -4.19
N LYS A 38 -5.65 -14.41 -3.12
CA LYS A 38 -4.81 -14.21 -1.92
C LYS A 38 -3.33 -14.42 -2.25
N THR A 39 -3.02 -15.36 -3.16
CA THR A 39 -1.66 -15.60 -3.61
C THR A 39 -1.09 -14.37 -4.31
N GLN A 40 -1.87 -13.76 -5.19
CA GLN A 40 -1.45 -12.54 -5.88
C GLN A 40 -1.27 -11.38 -4.90
N LEU A 41 -2.17 -11.26 -3.93
CA LEU A 41 -2.06 -10.23 -2.91
C LEU A 41 -0.79 -10.41 -2.08
N ALA A 42 -0.50 -11.64 -1.67
CA ALA A 42 0.70 -11.95 -0.90
C ALA A 42 1.96 -11.56 -1.69
N GLU A 43 2.00 -11.91 -2.96
CA GLU A 43 3.12 -11.56 -3.84
C GLU A 43 3.27 -10.06 -3.95
N THR A 44 2.17 -9.35 -4.13
CA THR A 44 2.16 -7.89 -4.28
C THR A 44 2.67 -7.18 -3.02
N ALA A 45 2.37 -7.73 -1.85
CA ALA A 45 2.80 -7.16 -0.57
C ALA A 45 4.16 -7.70 -0.09
N GLY A 46 4.71 -8.71 -0.77
CA GLY A 46 5.95 -9.32 -0.33
C GLY A 46 5.79 -10.22 0.88
N ILE A 47 4.70 -10.95 0.94
CA ILE A 47 4.36 -11.89 2.02
C ILE A 47 4.34 -13.29 1.45
N ALA A 48 4.78 -14.29 2.22
CA ALA A 48 4.70 -15.68 1.77
C ALA A 48 3.24 -16.05 1.49
N ALA A 49 2.99 -16.72 0.36
CA ALA A 49 1.62 -17.01 -0.08
C ALA A 49 0.78 -17.70 0.97
N GLY A 50 1.34 -18.74 1.64
CA GLY A 50 0.61 -19.48 2.65
C GLY A 50 0.20 -18.66 3.87
N THR A 51 0.89 -17.55 4.11
CA THR A 51 0.61 -16.69 5.27
C THR A 51 -0.81 -16.13 5.24
N LEU A 52 -1.29 -15.74 4.07
CA LEU A 52 -2.61 -15.12 3.97
C LEU A 52 -3.77 -16.10 3.98
N TYR A 53 -3.48 -17.40 3.84
CA TYR A 53 -4.53 -18.42 3.86
C TYR A 53 -4.86 -18.92 5.26
N ARG A 54 -4.04 -18.56 6.26
CA ARG A 54 -4.24 -19.00 7.66
C ARG A 54 -4.53 -17.78 8.52
N VAL A 55 -5.60 -17.87 9.31
CA VAL A 55 -6.04 -16.76 10.15
C VAL A 55 -4.92 -16.31 11.11
N LYS A 56 -4.27 -17.26 11.76
CA LYS A 56 -3.22 -16.91 12.74
C LYS A 56 -2.06 -16.15 12.11
N SER A 57 -1.55 -16.64 10.95
CA SER A 57 -0.40 -16.01 10.33
C SER A 57 -0.79 -14.71 9.62
N SER A 58 -2.00 -14.62 9.11
CA SER A 58 -2.45 -13.39 8.43
C SER A 58 -2.69 -12.25 9.41
N ASP A 59 -2.89 -12.55 10.70
CA ASP A 59 -3.19 -11.55 11.72
C ASP A 59 -1.98 -11.15 12.56
N THR A 60 -0.78 -11.59 12.20
CA THR A 60 0.43 -11.18 12.94
C THR A 60 0.75 -9.72 12.66
N ALA A 61 1.42 -9.08 13.62
CA ALA A 61 1.82 -7.68 13.47
C ALA A 61 2.70 -7.48 12.22
N LYS A 62 3.56 -8.45 11.91
CA LYS A 62 4.44 -8.37 10.74
C LYS A 62 3.62 -8.36 9.44
N THR A 63 2.68 -9.29 9.31
CA THR A 63 1.84 -9.37 8.12
C THR A 63 0.94 -8.15 7.99
N GLN A 64 0.28 -7.78 9.07
CA GLN A 64 -0.60 -6.60 9.08
C GLN A 64 0.17 -5.33 8.77
N GLY A 65 1.38 -5.20 9.32
CA GLY A 65 2.24 -4.05 9.05
C GLY A 65 2.62 -3.94 7.57
N ARG A 66 2.93 -5.06 6.92
CA ARG A 66 3.29 -5.04 5.51
C ARG A 66 2.08 -4.67 4.64
N LEU A 67 0.90 -5.21 4.96
CA LEU A 67 -0.32 -4.85 4.24
C LEU A 67 -0.64 -3.37 4.41
N ARG A 68 -0.45 -2.84 5.63
CA ARG A 68 -0.67 -1.42 5.89
C ARG A 68 0.29 -0.57 5.06
N GLU A 69 1.57 -0.93 5.01
CA GLU A 69 2.57 -0.19 4.21
C GLU A 69 2.17 -0.13 2.74
N MET A 70 1.74 -1.26 2.19
CA MET A 70 1.28 -1.31 0.80
C MET A 70 0.10 -0.36 0.60
N LEU A 71 -0.90 -0.44 1.47
CA LEU A 71 -2.10 0.40 1.35
C LEU A 71 -1.80 1.88 1.56
N GLU A 72 -0.86 2.21 2.44
CA GLU A 72 -0.46 3.61 2.63
C GLU A 72 0.18 4.20 1.39
N VAL A 73 1.01 3.41 0.72
CA VAL A 73 1.63 3.86 -0.54
C VAL A 73 0.58 4.01 -1.63
N ILE A 74 -0.27 3.00 -1.81
CA ILE A 74 -1.33 3.05 -2.81
C ILE A 74 -2.27 4.23 -2.55
N GLY A 75 -2.63 4.44 -1.28
CA GLY A 75 -3.54 5.52 -0.88
C GLY A 75 -3.04 6.89 -1.27
N ARG A 76 -1.72 7.09 -1.26
CA ARG A 76 -1.15 8.38 -1.63
C ARG A 76 -1.31 8.72 -3.11
N VAL A 77 -1.50 7.72 -3.96
CA VAL A 77 -1.59 7.97 -5.40
C VAL A 77 -3.00 7.87 -5.96
N VAL A 78 -3.98 7.50 -5.14
CA VAL A 78 -5.35 7.26 -5.62
C VAL A 78 -5.92 8.46 -6.40
N GLU A 79 -5.77 9.67 -5.86
CA GLU A 79 -6.36 10.84 -6.51
C GLU A 79 -5.75 11.12 -7.88
N TRP A 80 -4.42 11.22 -7.94
CA TRP A 80 -3.81 11.60 -9.20
C TRP A 80 -3.64 10.42 -10.15
N ALA A 81 -3.79 9.20 -9.68
CA ALA A 81 -3.81 8.04 -10.57
C ALA A 81 -5.17 7.84 -11.23
N GLY A 82 -6.23 8.36 -10.62
CA GLY A 82 -7.56 8.25 -11.19
C GLY A 82 -8.45 7.21 -10.52
N GLY A 83 -8.03 6.67 -9.38
CA GLY A 83 -8.81 5.70 -8.63
C GLY A 83 -7.95 4.59 -8.04
N LYS A 84 -8.58 3.70 -7.29
CA LYS A 84 -7.87 2.62 -6.61
C LYS A 84 -7.22 1.63 -7.57
N GLU A 85 -7.91 1.27 -8.64
CA GLU A 85 -7.37 0.31 -9.61
C GLU A 85 -6.16 0.89 -10.33
N GLN A 86 -6.25 2.15 -10.72
CA GLN A 86 -5.14 2.84 -11.37
C GLN A 86 -3.96 3.01 -10.41
N ALA A 87 -4.25 3.28 -9.14
CA ALA A 87 -3.22 3.39 -8.12
C ALA A 87 -2.49 2.06 -7.91
N MET A 88 -3.24 0.95 -7.89
CA MET A 88 -2.64 -0.38 -7.79
C MET A 88 -1.77 -0.68 -9.02
N ALA A 89 -2.23 -0.32 -10.20
CA ALA A 89 -1.46 -0.50 -11.43
C ALA A 89 -0.16 0.30 -11.38
N TRP A 90 -0.23 1.53 -10.90
CA TRP A 90 0.97 2.37 -10.69
C TRP A 90 1.93 1.70 -9.71
N TYR A 91 1.41 1.22 -8.60
CA TYR A 91 2.19 0.57 -7.56
C TYR A 91 2.98 -0.61 -8.10
N ARG A 92 2.36 -1.42 -8.94
CA ARG A 92 2.95 -2.64 -9.45
C ARG A 92 3.87 -2.44 -10.66
N ALA A 93 3.59 -1.44 -11.48
CA ALA A 93 4.20 -1.38 -12.80
C ALA A 93 5.02 -0.12 -13.09
N GLN A 94 4.81 0.98 -12.37
CA GLN A 94 5.44 2.25 -12.74
C GLN A 94 6.88 2.32 -12.24
N PRO A 95 7.88 2.37 -13.14
CA PRO A 95 9.25 2.60 -12.71
C PRO A 95 9.40 4.00 -12.12
N ILE A 96 10.14 4.11 -11.03
CA ILE A 96 10.38 5.40 -10.37
C ILE A 96 11.85 5.79 -10.62
N PRO A 97 12.10 6.81 -11.45
CA PRO A 97 13.47 7.20 -11.78
C PRO A 97 14.33 7.53 -10.55
N ALA A 98 13.74 8.15 -9.54
CA ALA A 98 14.46 8.49 -8.31
C ALA A 98 15.03 7.27 -7.59
N PHE A 99 14.50 6.08 -7.88
CA PHE A 99 14.95 4.82 -7.28
C PHE A 99 15.55 3.87 -8.32
N GLY A 100 16.15 4.42 -9.35
CA GLY A 100 16.82 3.62 -10.36
C GLY A 100 15.89 2.83 -11.25
N GLY A 101 14.64 3.27 -11.37
CA GLY A 101 13.65 2.61 -12.21
C GLY A 101 12.90 1.49 -11.51
N ARG A 102 13.07 1.34 -10.21
CA ARG A 102 12.35 0.31 -9.44
C ARG A 102 10.92 0.76 -9.19
N THR A 103 10.01 -0.20 -9.08
CA THR A 103 8.61 0.09 -8.79
C THR A 103 8.40 0.26 -7.29
N ALA A 104 7.29 0.91 -6.92
CA ALA A 104 6.90 1.00 -5.52
C ALA A 104 6.75 -0.39 -4.90
N GLU A 105 6.16 -1.33 -5.64
CA GLU A 105 6.02 -2.71 -5.19
C GLU A 105 7.38 -3.31 -4.81
N ALA A 106 8.37 -3.17 -5.67
CA ALA A 106 9.71 -3.72 -5.40
C ALA A 106 10.30 -3.11 -4.13
N LEU A 107 10.15 -1.80 -3.95
CA LEU A 107 10.70 -1.10 -2.79
C LEU A 107 10.00 -1.50 -1.50
N VAL A 108 8.68 -1.63 -1.51
CA VAL A 108 7.93 -2.06 -0.34
C VAL A 108 8.33 -3.48 0.06
N LYS A 109 8.49 -4.36 -0.91
CA LYS A 109 8.92 -5.75 -0.65
C LYS A 109 10.29 -5.82 0.02
N GLU A 110 11.13 -4.83 -0.24
CA GLU A 110 12.47 -4.76 0.37
C GLU A 110 12.46 -4.10 1.75
N GLY A 111 11.30 -3.67 2.22
CA GLY A 111 11.22 -2.96 3.48
C GLY A 111 11.47 -1.46 3.37
N ARG A 112 11.37 -0.89 2.18
CA ARG A 112 11.64 0.54 1.94
C ARG A 112 10.37 1.36 1.72
N ALA A 113 9.28 0.95 2.34
CA ALA A 113 8.00 1.66 2.21
C ALA A 113 8.11 3.11 2.65
N SER A 114 8.86 3.40 3.72
CA SER A 114 8.99 4.78 4.19
C SER A 114 9.68 5.67 3.16
N ALA A 115 10.67 5.14 2.44
CA ALA A 115 11.33 5.92 1.39
C ALA A 115 10.34 6.27 0.27
N VAL A 116 9.47 5.32 -0.09
CA VAL A 116 8.44 5.57 -1.11
C VAL A 116 7.45 6.62 -0.62
N ARG A 117 7.00 6.51 0.62
CA ARG A 117 6.06 7.49 1.19
C ARG A 117 6.67 8.89 1.20
N ASP A 118 7.93 9.00 1.61
CA ASP A 118 8.62 10.30 1.64
C ASP A 118 8.72 10.89 0.25
N TYR A 119 9.04 10.07 -0.74
CA TYR A 119 9.10 10.49 -2.14
C TYR A 119 7.74 11.01 -2.60
N LEU A 120 6.67 10.27 -2.31
CA LEU A 120 5.33 10.67 -2.73
C LEU A 120 4.87 11.93 -2.01
N ASP A 121 5.19 12.07 -0.73
CA ASP A 121 4.86 13.28 0.02
C ASP A 121 5.60 14.50 -0.55
N HIS A 122 6.85 14.31 -0.92
CA HIS A 122 7.64 15.37 -1.56
C HIS A 122 7.02 15.79 -2.90
N MET A 123 6.61 14.80 -3.70
CA MET A 123 5.94 15.07 -4.97
C MET A 123 4.63 15.83 -4.78
N ALA A 124 3.85 15.41 -3.77
CA ALA A 124 2.56 16.07 -3.47
C ALA A 124 2.74 17.53 -3.06
N LEU A 125 3.90 17.87 -2.50
CA LEU A 125 4.22 19.25 -2.12
C LEU A 125 4.88 20.04 -3.25
N GLY A 126 4.87 19.50 -4.48
CA GLY A 126 5.43 20.18 -5.62
C GLY A 126 6.92 19.96 -5.83
N GLY A 127 7.47 18.91 -5.23
CA GLY A 127 8.90 18.63 -5.31
C GLY A 127 9.40 18.27 -6.71
N PHE A 128 8.50 17.95 -7.62
CA PHE A 128 8.86 17.66 -9.00
C PHE A 128 8.97 18.91 -9.86
N ALA A 129 8.50 20.02 -9.35
CA ALA A 129 8.55 21.30 -10.05
C ALA A 129 9.91 21.99 -9.90
#